data_2ba1e8052bc9855169f4831af8523be5
#
_entry.id   2ba1e8052bc9855169f4831af8523be5
#
_cell.length_a   1.000
_cell.length_b   1.000
_cell.length_c   1.000
_cell.angle_alpha   90.00
_cell.angle_beta   90.00
_cell.angle_gamma   90.00
#
_symmetry.space_group_name_H-M   'P 1'
#
loop_
_entity.id
_entity.type
_entity.pdbx_description
1 polymer ?
#
loop_
_entity_poly.entity_id
_entity_poly.type
_entity_poly.pdbx_seq_one_letter_code
_entity_poly.pdbx_strand_id
1 'polypeptide(L)'
;GVDGITWSTPEAKSQAMLSIKRRGYRPQPLKRVYIPKTNGKMRPLGIPTMKDRAMQALYLLALEPVAETTADGRSFGFRPERSTADAIEQCFTTLSKKVAPQWILEGDIKGCFDNISHDWLMGHVPTDREILRKWLKAGYMEDRQLFPTEAGTPQGGIISPTLANLVLDGLEAKLDAAFGRKRYANGVQTRLMVNYVRYADDFIVTGRSKELLEQEVMPIIKDFMQERGLTLSPEKTKITHIDDGFDFLGQNV
;
A
#
# COMPACT_ATOMS: atom_id res chain seq x y z
N GLY A 1 16.65 -6.30 15.64
CA GLY A 1 17.37 -6.36 14.36
C GLY A 1 18.48 -7.41 14.36
N VAL A 2 19.35 -7.35 13.39
CA VAL A 2 20.51 -8.24 13.25
C VAL A 2 21.55 -8.05 14.36
N ASP A 3 21.59 -6.86 14.96
CA ASP A 3 22.48 -6.47 16.05
C ASP A 3 22.05 -6.96 17.44
N GLY A 4 20.82 -7.47 17.57
CA GLY A 4 20.26 -7.90 18.85
C GLY A 4 20.02 -6.78 19.87
N ILE A 5 20.28 -5.51 19.51
CA ILE A 5 20.19 -4.37 20.43
C ILE A 5 18.71 -4.01 20.68
N THR A 6 18.40 -3.76 21.95
CA THR A 6 17.10 -3.22 22.41
C THR A 6 17.32 -1.96 23.25
N TRP A 7 16.36 -1.03 23.20
CA TRP A 7 16.38 0.19 24.00
C TRP A 7 15.32 0.09 25.09
N SER A 8 15.58 -0.75 26.09
CA SER A 8 14.61 -1.10 27.14
C SER A 8 14.62 -0.12 28.32
N THR A 9 15.73 0.64 28.53
CA THR A 9 15.84 1.60 29.64
C THR A 9 15.81 3.05 29.16
N PRO A 10 15.42 4.02 30.00
CA PRO A 10 15.47 5.45 29.68
C PRO A 10 16.87 5.92 29.27
N GLU A 11 17.92 5.43 29.94
CA GLU A 11 19.32 5.76 29.66
C GLU A 11 19.73 5.28 28.26
N ALA A 12 19.38 4.04 27.90
CA ALA A 12 19.63 3.47 26.58
C ALA A 12 18.92 4.29 25.48
N LYS A 13 17.68 4.72 25.72
CA LYS A 13 16.94 5.58 24.79
C LYS A 13 17.58 6.95 24.63
N SER A 14 17.99 7.58 25.75
CA SER A 14 18.68 8.87 25.75
C SER A 14 20.01 8.82 24.98
N GLN A 15 20.83 7.81 25.23
CA GLN A 15 22.08 7.61 24.48
C GLN A 15 21.83 7.35 22.99
N ALA A 16 20.81 6.56 22.68
CA ALA A 16 20.44 6.26 21.31
C ALA A 16 20.05 7.52 20.52
N MET A 17 19.32 8.46 21.13
CA MET A 17 18.97 9.76 20.50
C MET A 17 20.20 10.52 20.01
N LEU A 18 21.29 10.53 20.78
CA LEU A 18 22.54 11.18 20.40
C LEU A 18 23.21 10.52 19.18
N SER A 19 22.91 9.25 18.93
CA SER A 19 23.45 8.46 17.82
C SER A 19 22.67 8.62 16.51
N ILE A 20 21.45 9.19 16.56
CA ILE A 20 20.58 9.39 15.39
C ILE A 20 21.06 10.65 14.64
N LYS A 21 21.85 10.43 13.61
CA LYS A 21 22.42 11.49 12.78
C LYS A 21 22.34 11.11 11.30
N ARG A 22 21.93 12.03 10.43
CA ARG A 22 21.90 11.81 8.98
C ARG A 22 23.30 11.61 8.41
N ARG A 23 24.25 12.46 8.83
CA ARG A 23 25.63 12.42 8.33
C ARG A 23 26.31 11.12 8.78
N GLY A 24 26.83 10.36 7.83
CA GLY A 24 27.49 9.07 8.11
C GLY A 24 26.52 7.92 8.41
N TYR A 25 25.20 8.13 8.35
CA TYR A 25 24.23 7.06 8.55
C TYR A 25 24.35 5.96 7.49
N ARG A 26 24.41 4.72 7.95
CA ARG A 26 24.37 3.50 7.15
C ARG A 26 23.41 2.53 7.85
N PRO A 27 22.29 2.14 7.23
CA PRO A 27 21.41 1.12 7.78
C PRO A 27 22.13 -0.22 7.80
N GLN A 28 21.73 -1.06 8.74
CA GLN A 28 22.14 -2.45 8.74
C GLN A 28 21.15 -3.30 7.91
N PRO A 29 21.58 -4.50 7.47
CA PRO A 29 20.66 -5.43 6.84
C PRO A 29 19.48 -5.77 7.75
N LEU A 30 18.34 -6.06 7.15
CA LEU A 30 17.16 -6.48 7.88
C LEU A 30 17.34 -7.90 8.42
N LYS A 31 16.80 -8.21 9.59
CA LYS A 31 16.71 -9.58 10.07
C LYS A 31 15.49 -10.26 9.47
N ARG A 32 15.66 -11.30 8.68
CA ARG A 32 14.58 -12.12 8.15
C ARG A 32 13.91 -12.92 9.26
N VAL A 33 12.59 -12.84 9.33
CA VAL A 33 11.73 -13.61 10.24
C VAL A 33 10.50 -14.06 9.48
N TYR A 34 10.03 -15.28 9.73
CA TYR A 34 8.82 -15.82 9.09
C TYR A 34 7.67 -15.91 10.08
N ILE A 35 6.51 -15.42 9.69
CA ILE A 35 5.27 -15.51 10.47
C ILE A 35 4.26 -16.36 9.70
N PRO A 36 3.59 -17.35 10.35
CA PRO A 36 2.58 -18.15 9.69
C PRO A 36 1.35 -17.31 9.33
N LYS A 37 0.82 -17.51 8.12
CA LYS A 37 -0.48 -16.99 7.68
C LYS A 37 -1.57 -18.00 8.01
N THR A 38 -2.83 -17.54 8.02
CA THR A 38 -4.03 -18.40 8.25
C THR A 38 -4.15 -19.56 7.24
N ASN A 39 -3.62 -19.39 6.03
CA ASN A 39 -3.60 -20.41 4.98
C ASN A 39 -2.38 -21.35 5.01
N GLY A 40 -1.63 -21.38 6.10
CA GLY A 40 -0.43 -22.23 6.29
C GLY A 40 0.84 -21.76 5.57
N LYS A 41 0.76 -20.75 4.71
CA LYS A 41 1.95 -20.15 4.08
C LYS A 41 2.68 -19.25 5.08
N MET A 42 3.99 -19.09 4.90
CA MET A 42 4.80 -18.18 5.72
C MET A 42 4.86 -16.79 5.11
N ARG A 43 4.76 -15.74 5.95
CA ARG A 43 4.99 -14.35 5.56
C ARG A 43 6.41 -13.95 5.96
N PRO A 44 7.28 -13.62 5.01
CA PRO A 44 8.61 -13.11 5.32
C PRO A 44 8.51 -11.67 5.84
N LEU A 45 9.13 -11.41 6.97
CA LEU A 45 9.30 -10.06 7.52
C LEU A 45 10.78 -9.67 7.50
N GLY A 46 11.05 -8.39 7.26
CA GLY A 46 12.36 -7.80 7.37
C GLY A 46 12.42 -6.85 8.58
N ILE A 47 13.06 -7.26 9.66
CA ILE A 47 13.10 -6.50 10.91
C ILE A 47 14.33 -5.59 10.94
N PRO A 48 14.17 -4.25 10.88
CA PRO A 48 15.27 -3.30 11.00
C PRO A 48 15.85 -3.29 12.43
N THR A 49 17.07 -2.78 12.59
CA THR A 49 17.62 -2.47 13.92
C THR A 49 16.81 -1.37 14.62
N MET A 50 16.99 -1.24 15.93
CA MET A 50 16.31 -0.15 16.68
C MET A 50 16.72 1.23 16.16
N LYS A 51 17.99 1.40 15.80
CA LYS A 51 18.51 2.63 15.22
C LYS A 51 17.86 2.94 13.85
N ASP A 52 17.71 1.94 12.99
CA ASP A 52 17.10 2.11 11.68
C ASP A 52 15.59 2.41 11.80
N ARG A 53 14.90 1.78 12.75
CA ARG A 53 13.51 2.10 13.09
C ARG A 53 13.34 3.55 13.52
N ALA A 54 14.22 4.05 14.40
CA ALA A 54 14.17 5.42 14.88
C ALA A 54 14.49 6.41 13.75
N MET A 55 15.45 6.10 12.87
CA MET A 55 15.69 6.91 11.68
C MET A 55 14.48 6.93 10.74
N GLN A 56 13.86 5.79 10.47
CA GLN A 56 12.63 5.72 9.66
C GLN A 56 11.49 6.50 10.29
N ALA A 57 11.29 6.40 11.61
CA ALA A 57 10.27 7.15 12.32
C ALA A 57 10.50 8.67 12.23
N LEU A 58 11.73 9.13 12.36
CA LEU A 58 12.08 10.54 12.23
C LEU A 58 11.73 11.10 10.82
N TYR A 59 12.04 10.33 9.77
CA TYR A 59 11.69 10.72 8.41
C TYR A 59 10.20 10.60 8.13
N LEU A 60 9.52 9.64 8.77
CA LEU A 60 8.07 9.49 8.67
C LEU A 60 7.33 10.70 9.21
N LEU A 61 7.77 11.31 10.33
CA LEU A 61 7.18 12.54 10.86
C LEU A 61 7.14 13.69 9.84
N ALA A 62 8.11 13.74 8.93
CA ALA A 62 8.12 14.74 7.87
C ALA A 62 7.34 14.30 6.62
N LEU A 63 7.32 12.99 6.32
CA LEU A 63 6.69 12.46 5.11
C LEU A 63 5.17 12.25 5.27
N GLU A 64 4.71 11.87 6.46
CA GLU A 64 3.31 11.55 6.74
C GLU A 64 2.34 12.70 6.44
N PRO A 65 2.60 13.97 6.84
CA PRO A 65 1.72 15.08 6.47
C PRO A 65 1.62 15.28 4.95
N VAL A 66 2.71 15.04 4.21
CA VAL A 66 2.71 15.14 2.75
C VAL A 66 1.89 13.99 2.16
N ALA A 67 2.14 12.75 2.61
CA ALA A 67 1.39 11.58 2.17
C ALA A 67 -0.12 11.73 2.41
N GLU A 68 -0.52 12.24 3.60
CA GLU A 68 -1.95 12.45 3.92
C GLU A 68 -2.62 13.52 3.06
N THR A 69 -1.91 14.56 2.65
CA THR A 69 -2.47 15.62 1.80
C THR A 69 -2.62 15.20 0.33
N THR A 70 -1.85 14.21 -0.12
CA THR A 70 -1.86 13.73 -1.51
C THR A 70 -2.55 12.38 -1.70
N ALA A 71 -2.93 11.73 -0.60
CA ALA A 71 -3.54 10.41 -0.61
C ALA A 71 -4.92 10.40 -1.29
N ASP A 72 -5.24 9.27 -1.90
CA ASP A 72 -6.57 8.99 -2.40
C ASP A 72 -7.62 9.12 -1.28
N GLY A 73 -8.76 9.77 -1.57
CA GLY A 73 -9.79 10.07 -0.58
C GLY A 73 -10.41 8.83 0.05
N ARG A 74 -10.53 7.75 -0.74
CA ARG A 74 -11.13 6.47 -0.34
C ARG A 74 -10.08 5.39 -0.08
N SER A 75 -8.90 5.81 0.40
CA SER A 75 -7.83 4.95 0.89
C SER A 75 -7.78 5.01 2.41
N PHE A 76 -7.77 3.86 3.09
CA PHE A 76 -7.94 3.77 4.55
C PHE A 76 -6.77 3.08 5.27
N GLY A 77 -6.20 2.01 4.70
CA GLY A 77 -5.16 1.23 5.37
C GLY A 77 -3.86 1.98 5.61
N PHE A 78 -3.24 1.75 6.76
CA PHE A 78 -1.98 2.37 7.19
C PHE A 78 -1.99 3.89 7.31
N ARG A 79 -3.15 4.49 7.41
CA ARG A 79 -3.31 5.94 7.57
C ARG A 79 -3.77 6.29 8.98
N PRO A 80 -3.30 7.42 9.54
CA PRO A 80 -3.75 7.90 10.83
C PRO A 80 -5.27 8.08 10.88
N GLU A 81 -5.88 7.77 12.02
CA GLU A 81 -7.30 7.96 12.31
C GLU A 81 -8.27 7.27 11.33
N ARG A 82 -7.78 6.24 10.59
CA ARG A 82 -8.59 5.44 9.67
C ARG A 82 -8.53 3.95 10.02
N SER A 83 -9.67 3.29 9.92
CA SER A 83 -9.86 1.90 10.32
C SER A 83 -10.46 1.05 9.21
N THR A 84 -10.55 -0.25 9.43
CA THR A 84 -11.29 -1.17 8.55
C THR A 84 -12.79 -0.85 8.54
N ALA A 85 -13.34 -0.36 9.66
CA ALA A 85 -14.75 0.03 9.76
C ALA A 85 -15.08 1.17 8.79
N ASP A 86 -14.19 2.18 8.67
CA ASP A 86 -14.39 3.30 7.73
C ASP A 86 -14.39 2.83 6.28
N ALA A 87 -13.53 1.86 5.94
CA ALA A 87 -13.51 1.27 4.59
C ALA A 87 -14.82 0.50 4.29
N ILE A 88 -15.33 -0.26 5.26
CA ILE A 88 -16.60 -0.99 5.13
C ILE A 88 -17.77 0.00 5.06
N GLU A 89 -17.80 1.06 5.87
CA GLU A 89 -18.80 2.11 5.78
C GLU A 89 -18.80 2.79 4.40
N GLN A 90 -17.61 3.00 3.82
CA GLN A 90 -17.50 3.53 2.46
C GLN A 90 -18.08 2.55 1.43
N CYS A 91 -17.87 1.24 1.59
CA CYS A 91 -18.50 0.22 0.74
C CYS A 91 -20.03 0.30 0.87
N PHE A 92 -20.56 0.35 2.09
CA PHE A 92 -21.98 0.48 2.34
C PHE A 92 -22.56 1.75 1.70
N THR A 93 -21.92 2.90 1.87
CA THR A 93 -22.34 4.16 1.26
C THR A 93 -22.39 4.09 -0.26
N THR A 94 -21.49 3.32 -0.86
CA THR A 94 -21.38 3.15 -2.31
C THR A 94 -22.44 2.19 -2.86
N LEU A 95 -22.77 1.12 -2.14
CA LEU A 95 -23.53 -0.04 -2.62
C LEU A 95 -24.98 -0.11 -2.13
N SER A 96 -25.35 0.53 -1.02
CA SER A 96 -26.66 0.36 -0.36
C SER A 96 -27.87 0.94 -1.09
N LYS A 97 -27.67 1.72 -2.14
CA LYS A 97 -28.76 2.40 -2.86
C LYS A 97 -29.31 1.52 -3.98
N LYS A 98 -30.63 1.55 -4.22
CA LYS A 98 -31.31 0.81 -5.34
C LYS A 98 -30.68 1.07 -6.72
N VAL A 99 -30.07 2.23 -6.93
CA VAL A 99 -29.38 2.61 -8.16
C VAL A 99 -27.86 2.46 -8.06
N ALA A 100 -27.38 1.69 -7.09
CA ALA A 100 -25.96 1.43 -6.91
C ALA A 100 -25.38 0.54 -8.03
N PRO A 101 -24.06 0.55 -8.23
CA PRO A 101 -23.41 -0.39 -9.11
C PRO A 101 -23.60 -1.82 -8.58
N GLN A 102 -23.80 -2.77 -9.50
CA GLN A 102 -24.07 -4.16 -9.13
C GLN A 102 -22.88 -5.10 -9.33
N TRP A 103 -21.82 -4.61 -9.94
CA TRP A 103 -20.63 -5.41 -10.20
C TRP A 103 -19.43 -4.87 -9.41
N ILE A 104 -18.71 -5.77 -8.78
CA ILE A 104 -17.57 -5.46 -7.93
C ILE A 104 -16.35 -6.23 -8.44
N LEU A 105 -15.27 -5.51 -8.71
CA LEU A 105 -13.95 -6.05 -8.93
C LEU A 105 -13.21 -6.06 -7.59
N GLU A 106 -12.93 -7.24 -7.06
CA GLU A 106 -12.06 -7.45 -5.91
C GLU A 106 -10.63 -7.57 -6.40
N GLY A 107 -9.75 -6.66 -5.98
CA GLY A 107 -8.37 -6.61 -6.43
C GLY A 107 -7.39 -6.96 -5.31
N ASP A 108 -6.49 -7.92 -5.57
CA ASP A 108 -5.38 -8.28 -4.69
C ASP A 108 -4.06 -8.08 -5.45
N ILE A 109 -3.09 -7.45 -4.80
CA ILE A 109 -1.78 -7.18 -5.40
C ILE A 109 -0.80 -8.29 -5.00
N LYS A 110 -0.23 -8.97 -5.99
CA LYS A 110 0.71 -10.07 -5.74
C LYS A 110 1.98 -9.55 -5.08
N GLY A 111 2.18 -9.91 -3.79
CA GLY A 111 3.39 -9.55 -3.06
C GLY A 111 3.69 -8.06 -3.08
N CYS A 112 2.70 -7.20 -2.78
CA CYS A 112 2.79 -5.75 -2.91
C CYS A 112 4.12 -5.20 -2.37
N PHE A 113 4.42 -5.45 -1.09
CA PHE A 113 5.64 -4.94 -0.45
C PHE A 113 6.94 -5.46 -1.06
N ASP A 114 6.93 -6.65 -1.66
CA ASP A 114 8.13 -7.29 -2.17
C ASP A 114 8.48 -6.87 -3.61
N ASN A 115 7.51 -6.29 -4.34
CA ASN A 115 7.64 -6.02 -5.77
C ASN A 115 7.67 -4.53 -6.14
N ILE A 116 7.46 -3.61 -5.20
CA ILE A 116 7.48 -2.17 -5.48
C ILE A 116 8.80 -1.78 -6.17
N SER A 117 8.71 -1.08 -7.30
CA SER A 117 9.88 -0.58 -8.03
C SER A 117 10.68 0.42 -7.19
N HIS A 118 11.97 0.14 -6.99
CA HIS A 118 12.89 1.08 -6.35
C HIS A 118 13.04 2.36 -7.17
N ASP A 119 13.08 2.26 -8.49
CA ASP A 119 13.21 3.42 -9.39
C ASP A 119 11.99 4.33 -9.29
N TRP A 120 10.79 3.73 -9.21
CA TRP A 120 9.58 4.51 -8.99
C TRP A 120 9.62 5.25 -7.66
N LEU A 121 9.95 4.57 -6.56
CA LEU A 121 10.08 5.19 -5.23
C LEU A 121 11.11 6.31 -5.24
N MET A 122 12.28 6.10 -5.86
CA MET A 122 13.35 7.09 -5.94
C MET A 122 12.96 8.32 -6.77
N GLY A 123 12.04 8.17 -7.71
CA GLY A 123 11.56 9.26 -8.57
C GLY A 123 10.42 10.08 -7.96
N HIS A 124 9.58 9.47 -7.12
CA HIS A 124 8.29 10.03 -6.74
C HIS A 124 8.13 10.33 -5.25
N VAL A 125 8.86 9.65 -4.36
CA VAL A 125 8.72 9.89 -2.91
C VAL A 125 9.44 11.18 -2.50
N PRO A 126 8.75 12.17 -1.92
CA PRO A 126 9.33 13.46 -1.55
C PRO A 126 10.10 13.35 -0.21
N THR A 127 11.23 12.65 -0.23
CA THR A 127 12.10 12.46 0.93
C THR A 127 13.58 12.52 0.53
N ASP A 128 14.50 12.46 1.49
CA ASP A 128 15.93 12.39 1.23
C ASP A 128 16.28 11.14 0.40
N ARG A 129 16.63 11.36 -0.86
CA ARG A 129 16.93 10.28 -1.82
C ARG A 129 18.11 9.41 -1.41
N GLU A 130 19.12 9.98 -0.73
CA GLU A 130 20.27 9.22 -0.25
C GLU A 130 19.86 8.24 0.85
N ILE A 131 19.07 8.70 1.80
CA ILE A 131 18.55 7.90 2.91
C ILE A 131 17.57 6.84 2.39
N LEU A 132 16.64 7.22 1.53
CA LEU A 132 15.70 6.27 0.92
C LEU A 132 16.44 5.15 0.19
N ARG A 133 17.42 5.49 -0.66
CA ARG A 133 18.23 4.50 -1.39
C ARG A 133 18.95 3.56 -0.43
N LYS A 134 19.50 4.07 0.66
CA LYS A 134 20.19 3.24 1.67
C LYS A 134 19.23 2.24 2.30
N TRP A 135 18.01 2.62 2.65
CA TRP A 135 17.01 1.69 3.19
C TRP A 135 16.59 0.63 2.17
N LEU A 136 16.30 1.04 0.95
CA LEU A 136 15.88 0.13 -0.12
C LEU A 136 16.98 -0.89 -0.48
N LYS A 137 18.24 -0.51 -0.37
CA LYS A 137 19.41 -1.35 -0.70
C LYS A 137 20.09 -1.98 0.52
N ALA A 138 19.48 -1.93 1.71
CA ALA A 138 20.07 -2.46 2.93
C ALA A 138 20.28 -3.99 2.90
N GLY A 139 19.49 -4.71 2.11
CA GLY A 139 19.49 -6.17 2.09
C GLY A 139 18.87 -6.79 3.33
N TYR A 140 18.90 -8.10 3.40
CA TYR A 140 18.45 -8.84 4.58
C TYR A 140 19.38 -10.02 4.90
N MET A 141 19.44 -10.35 6.18
CA MET A 141 20.18 -11.49 6.70
C MET A 141 19.21 -12.66 6.94
N GLU A 142 19.53 -13.80 6.35
CA GLU A 142 18.86 -15.07 6.55
C GLU A 142 19.92 -16.17 6.67
N ASP A 143 19.81 -17.02 7.67
CA ASP A 143 20.76 -18.11 7.94
C ASP A 143 22.24 -17.66 7.91
N ARG A 144 22.51 -16.47 8.48
CA ARG A 144 23.84 -15.83 8.52
C ARG A 144 24.39 -15.41 7.14
N GLN A 145 23.58 -15.43 6.10
CA GLN A 145 23.95 -14.95 4.77
C GLN A 145 23.25 -13.62 4.46
N LEU A 146 23.94 -12.74 3.75
CA LEU A 146 23.40 -11.46 3.29
C LEU A 146 22.82 -11.62 1.88
N PHE A 147 21.57 -11.25 1.75
CA PHE A 147 20.85 -11.21 0.46
C PHE A 147 20.58 -9.76 0.07
N PRO A 148 20.83 -9.37 -1.19
CA PRO A 148 20.48 -8.04 -1.68
C PRO A 148 18.97 -7.88 -1.81
N THR A 149 18.50 -6.62 -1.80
CA THR A 149 17.14 -6.24 -2.17
C THR A 149 17.18 -5.44 -3.48
N GLU A 150 16.51 -5.93 -4.52
CA GLU A 150 16.47 -5.29 -5.84
C GLU A 150 15.15 -4.56 -6.07
N ALA A 151 14.08 -5.01 -5.43
CA ALA A 151 12.75 -4.42 -5.43
C ALA A 151 12.14 -4.49 -4.03
N GLY A 152 11.01 -3.82 -3.87
CA GLY A 152 10.21 -3.87 -2.66
C GLY A 152 10.66 -2.93 -1.55
N THR A 153 9.82 -2.88 -0.52
CA THR A 153 10.11 -2.22 0.76
C THR A 153 9.86 -3.22 1.87
N PRO A 154 10.70 -3.25 2.93
CA PRO A 154 10.66 -4.33 3.91
C PRO A 154 9.33 -4.39 4.67
N GLN A 155 8.65 -5.55 4.63
CA GLN A 155 7.54 -5.82 5.53
C GLN A 155 8.07 -5.85 6.98
N GLY A 156 7.72 -4.82 7.77
CA GLY A 156 8.21 -4.62 9.14
C GLY A 156 9.09 -3.39 9.34
N GLY A 157 9.38 -2.63 8.28
CA GLY A 157 9.93 -1.28 8.38
C GLY A 157 8.86 -0.28 8.84
N ILE A 158 9.25 0.73 9.63
CA ILE A 158 8.35 1.76 10.16
C ILE A 158 7.76 2.62 9.03
N ILE A 159 8.57 2.98 8.04
CA ILE A 159 8.16 3.85 6.92
C ILE A 159 7.50 3.08 5.77
N SER A 160 7.65 1.76 5.72
CA SER A 160 7.21 0.93 4.59
C SER A 160 5.72 1.00 4.29
N PRO A 161 4.81 1.06 5.28
CA PRO A 161 3.38 1.22 5.02
C PRO A 161 3.05 2.53 4.28
N THR A 162 3.69 3.64 4.68
CA THR A 162 3.50 4.94 4.02
C THR A 162 4.09 4.95 2.61
N LEU A 163 5.24 4.31 2.41
CA LEU A 163 5.80 4.15 1.06
C LEU A 163 4.87 3.33 0.15
N ALA A 164 4.27 2.26 0.67
CA ALA A 164 3.30 1.46 -0.09
C ALA A 164 2.05 2.28 -0.43
N ASN A 165 1.53 3.09 0.50
CA ASN A 165 0.41 3.99 0.21
C ASN A 165 0.76 4.99 -0.89
N LEU A 166 1.90 5.69 -0.80
CA LEU A 166 2.34 6.62 -1.84
C LEU A 166 2.46 5.97 -3.23
N VAL A 167 2.85 4.70 -3.29
CA VAL A 167 2.89 3.94 -4.56
C VAL A 167 1.49 3.67 -5.11
N LEU A 168 0.53 3.40 -4.25
CA LEU A 168 -0.83 3.03 -4.64
C LEU A 168 -1.77 4.23 -4.80
N ASP A 169 -1.40 5.39 -4.25
CA ASP A 169 -2.17 6.62 -4.38
C ASP A 169 -2.13 7.16 -5.82
N GLY A 170 -3.22 7.80 -6.21
CA GLY A 170 -3.45 8.32 -7.56
C GLY A 170 -4.27 7.38 -8.45
N LEU A 171 -4.53 6.13 -8.03
CA LEU A 171 -5.41 5.23 -8.80
C LEU A 171 -6.85 5.72 -8.79
N GLU A 172 -7.35 6.22 -7.65
CA GLU A 172 -8.68 6.85 -7.55
C GLU A 172 -8.82 7.99 -8.56
N ALA A 173 -7.85 8.90 -8.59
CA ALA A 173 -7.86 10.03 -9.52
C ALA A 173 -7.80 9.59 -10.99
N LYS A 174 -7.02 8.54 -11.31
CA LYS A 174 -6.91 7.99 -12.67
C LYS A 174 -8.25 7.36 -13.11
N LEU A 175 -8.93 6.66 -12.22
CA LEU A 175 -10.26 6.09 -12.48
C LEU A 175 -11.33 7.18 -12.58
N ASP A 176 -11.31 8.17 -11.70
CA ASP A 176 -12.25 9.31 -11.75
C ASP A 176 -12.07 10.13 -13.04
N ALA A 177 -10.85 10.31 -13.52
CA ALA A 177 -10.58 10.99 -14.79
C ALA A 177 -11.14 10.20 -15.99
N ALA A 178 -11.06 8.86 -15.97
CA ALA A 178 -11.57 8.02 -17.05
C ALA A 178 -13.09 7.85 -17.01
N PHE A 179 -13.67 7.65 -15.83
CA PHE A 179 -15.06 7.19 -15.65
C PHE A 179 -15.92 8.14 -14.80
N GLY A 180 -15.39 9.25 -14.35
CA GLY A 180 -16.12 10.26 -13.58
C GLY A 180 -17.34 10.80 -14.33
N ARG A 181 -18.22 11.50 -13.62
CA ARG A 181 -19.45 12.06 -14.20
C ARG A 181 -19.12 12.98 -15.38
N LYS A 182 -19.53 12.59 -16.58
CA LYS A 182 -19.43 13.44 -17.78
C LYS A 182 -20.79 14.09 -18.03
N ARG A 183 -20.81 15.43 -18.10
CA ARG A 183 -21.97 16.20 -18.52
C ARG A 183 -21.81 16.53 -20.01
N TYR A 184 -22.70 15.99 -20.84
CA TYR A 184 -22.69 16.28 -22.25
C TYR A 184 -23.43 17.61 -22.56
N ALA A 185 -23.16 18.21 -23.72
CA ALA A 185 -23.76 19.48 -24.14
C ALA A 185 -25.31 19.45 -24.22
N ASN A 186 -25.89 18.25 -24.41
CA ASN A 186 -27.34 18.01 -24.43
C ASN A 186 -27.97 17.84 -23.03
N GLY A 187 -27.20 18.06 -21.96
CA GLY A 187 -27.66 17.92 -20.57
C GLY A 187 -27.69 16.48 -20.04
N VAL A 188 -27.42 15.47 -20.86
CA VAL A 188 -27.37 14.06 -20.43
C VAL A 188 -26.12 13.83 -19.57
N GLN A 189 -26.31 13.22 -18.40
CA GLN A 189 -25.21 12.77 -17.53
C GLN A 189 -25.09 11.25 -17.65
N THR A 190 -23.94 10.78 -18.11
CA THR A 190 -23.62 9.35 -18.04
C THR A 190 -22.91 9.06 -16.73
N ARG A 191 -23.41 8.08 -15.99
CA ARG A 191 -22.82 7.63 -14.74
C ARG A 191 -22.43 6.16 -14.91
N LEU A 192 -21.13 5.90 -15.06
CA LEU A 192 -20.59 4.53 -15.17
C LEU A 192 -20.48 3.84 -13.83
N MET A 193 -20.67 4.59 -12.73
CA MET A 193 -20.69 4.08 -11.35
C MET A 193 -19.39 3.38 -10.95
N VAL A 194 -18.28 3.80 -11.53
CA VAL A 194 -16.95 3.34 -11.11
C VAL A 194 -16.59 4.08 -9.83
N ASN A 195 -16.44 3.34 -8.74
CA ASN A 195 -15.98 3.86 -7.46
C ASN A 195 -14.85 2.95 -6.97
N TYR A 196 -13.88 3.53 -6.29
CA TYR A 196 -12.70 2.85 -5.77
C TYR A 196 -12.72 2.93 -4.24
N VAL A 197 -12.42 1.85 -3.56
CA VAL A 197 -12.22 1.80 -2.10
C VAL A 197 -11.02 0.91 -1.83
N ARG A 198 -10.06 1.41 -1.06
CA ARG A 198 -8.80 0.70 -0.79
C ARG A 198 -8.49 0.64 0.70
N TYR A 199 -8.00 -0.50 1.13
CA TYR A 199 -7.38 -0.68 2.44
C TYR A 199 -6.01 -1.37 2.26
N ALA A 200 -4.94 -0.61 2.36
CA ALA A 200 -3.57 -1.08 2.08
C ALA A 200 -3.45 -1.64 0.64
N ASP A 201 -3.14 -2.92 0.50
CA ASP A 201 -3.03 -3.67 -0.77
C ASP A 201 -4.34 -4.34 -1.22
N ASP A 202 -5.36 -4.38 -0.36
CA ASP A 202 -6.70 -4.86 -0.72
C ASP A 202 -7.56 -3.70 -1.23
N PHE A 203 -8.24 -3.88 -2.36
CA PHE A 203 -9.13 -2.86 -2.89
C PHE A 203 -10.32 -3.45 -3.65
N ILE A 204 -11.38 -2.66 -3.74
CA ILE A 204 -12.50 -2.95 -4.63
C ILE A 204 -12.73 -1.80 -5.61
N VAL A 205 -13.23 -2.16 -6.80
CA VAL A 205 -13.74 -1.19 -7.77
C VAL A 205 -15.13 -1.61 -8.19
N THR A 206 -16.10 -0.71 -8.07
CA THR A 206 -17.47 -0.99 -8.49
C THR A 206 -17.69 -0.58 -9.94
N GLY A 207 -18.70 -1.14 -10.60
CA GLY A 207 -19.06 -0.78 -11.96
C GLY A 207 -20.49 -1.17 -12.32
N ARG A 208 -21.02 -0.54 -13.36
CA ARG A 208 -22.40 -0.79 -13.83
C ARG A 208 -22.56 -2.17 -14.49
N SER A 209 -21.51 -2.68 -15.11
CA SER A 209 -21.54 -3.99 -15.77
C SER A 209 -20.20 -4.71 -15.60
N LYS A 210 -20.22 -6.02 -15.80
CA LYS A 210 -19.03 -6.87 -15.78
C LYS A 210 -18.05 -6.50 -16.89
N GLU A 211 -18.57 -6.28 -18.08
CA GLU A 211 -17.81 -5.92 -19.28
C GLU A 211 -17.04 -4.60 -19.08
N LEU A 212 -17.68 -3.59 -18.44
CA LEU A 212 -17.01 -2.34 -18.10
C LEU A 212 -15.79 -2.60 -17.21
N LEU A 213 -15.95 -3.43 -16.19
CA LEU A 213 -14.86 -3.75 -15.26
C LEU A 213 -13.74 -4.55 -15.95
N GLU A 214 -14.10 -5.52 -16.79
CA GLU A 214 -13.13 -6.38 -17.48
C GLU A 214 -12.38 -5.66 -18.60
N GLN A 215 -13.10 -4.89 -19.44
CA GLN A 215 -12.55 -4.39 -20.69
C GLN A 215 -12.01 -2.96 -20.61
N GLU A 216 -12.51 -2.16 -19.66
CA GLU A 216 -12.12 -0.75 -19.54
C GLU A 216 -11.39 -0.45 -18.23
N VAL A 217 -11.91 -0.91 -17.08
CA VAL A 217 -11.33 -0.60 -15.76
C VAL A 217 -10.06 -1.42 -15.50
N MET A 218 -10.12 -2.73 -15.73
CA MET A 218 -9.00 -3.64 -15.47
C MET A 218 -7.71 -3.28 -16.23
N PRO A 219 -7.73 -2.89 -17.51
CA PRO A 219 -6.54 -2.42 -18.20
C PRO A 219 -5.90 -1.20 -17.53
N ILE A 220 -6.68 -0.20 -17.12
CA ILE A 220 -6.18 1.00 -16.45
C ILE A 220 -5.48 0.64 -15.14
N ILE A 221 -6.08 -0.29 -14.35
CA ILE A 221 -5.47 -0.76 -13.11
C ILE A 221 -4.16 -1.50 -13.39
N LYS A 222 -4.14 -2.39 -14.38
CA LYS A 222 -2.93 -3.14 -14.75
C LYS A 222 -1.80 -2.22 -15.19
N ASP A 223 -2.08 -1.24 -16.02
CA ASP A 223 -1.09 -0.25 -16.48
C ASP A 223 -0.55 0.57 -15.30
N PHE A 224 -1.45 1.03 -14.42
CA PHE A 224 -1.07 1.76 -13.21
C PHE A 224 -0.15 0.93 -12.30
N MET A 225 -0.47 -0.34 -12.10
CA MET A 225 0.34 -1.25 -11.27
C MET A 225 1.69 -1.54 -11.94
N GLN A 226 1.71 -1.79 -13.25
CA GLN A 226 2.93 -2.11 -14.00
C GLN A 226 3.97 -0.98 -13.95
N GLU A 227 3.55 0.29 -14.06
CA GLU A 227 4.42 1.47 -13.91
C GLU A 227 5.17 1.47 -12.57
N ARG A 228 4.63 0.80 -11.55
CA ARG A 228 5.11 0.74 -10.17
C ARG A 228 5.81 -0.57 -9.81
N GLY A 229 5.99 -1.46 -10.81
CA GLY A 229 6.56 -2.79 -10.63
C GLY A 229 5.59 -3.80 -10.00
N LEU A 230 4.30 -3.46 -9.93
CA LEU A 230 3.27 -4.28 -9.29
C LEU A 230 2.44 -5.06 -10.31
N THR A 231 1.86 -6.17 -9.86
CA THR A 231 0.93 -6.98 -10.66
C THR A 231 -0.23 -7.45 -9.79
N LEU A 232 -1.42 -7.55 -10.39
CA LEU A 232 -2.56 -8.17 -9.72
C LEU A 232 -2.36 -9.68 -9.58
N SER A 233 -2.90 -10.25 -8.50
CA SER A 233 -2.95 -11.69 -8.30
C SER A 233 -4.08 -12.29 -9.16
N PRO A 234 -3.79 -13.10 -10.22
CA PRO A 234 -4.84 -13.68 -11.05
C PRO A 234 -5.76 -14.63 -10.28
N GLU A 235 -5.22 -15.26 -9.23
CA GLU A 235 -5.97 -16.25 -8.41
C GLU A 235 -6.97 -15.60 -7.46
N LYS A 236 -6.72 -14.33 -7.09
CA LYS A 236 -7.52 -13.62 -6.08
C LYS A 236 -8.29 -12.43 -6.63
N THR A 237 -7.91 -11.94 -7.81
CA THR A 237 -8.64 -10.86 -8.46
C THR A 237 -9.83 -11.44 -9.20
N LYS A 238 -11.04 -11.04 -8.80
CA LYS A 238 -12.28 -11.55 -9.38
C LYS A 238 -13.31 -10.44 -9.55
N ILE A 239 -14.29 -10.68 -10.42
CA ILE A 239 -15.42 -9.77 -10.62
C ILE A 239 -16.68 -10.54 -10.24
N THR A 240 -17.39 -10.02 -9.24
CA THR A 240 -18.53 -10.64 -8.59
C THR A 240 -19.77 -9.76 -8.73
N HIS A 241 -20.95 -10.34 -8.89
CA HIS A 241 -22.20 -9.63 -8.78
C HIS A 241 -22.58 -9.41 -7.31
N ILE A 242 -23.21 -8.28 -6.98
CA ILE A 242 -23.53 -7.95 -5.59
C ILE A 242 -24.43 -8.98 -4.91
N ASP A 243 -25.33 -9.64 -5.67
CA ASP A 243 -26.22 -10.67 -5.13
C ASP A 243 -25.48 -11.95 -4.71
N ASP A 244 -24.28 -12.17 -5.25
CA ASP A 244 -23.42 -13.31 -4.88
C ASP A 244 -22.61 -13.02 -3.60
N GLY A 245 -22.58 -11.74 -3.17
CA GLY A 245 -21.73 -11.25 -2.08
C GLY A 245 -20.25 -11.25 -2.46
N PHE A 246 -19.47 -10.45 -1.75
CA PHE A 246 -18.01 -10.40 -1.91
C PHE A 246 -17.31 -10.26 -0.56
N ASP A 247 -16.06 -10.72 -0.50
CA ASP A 247 -15.26 -10.63 0.71
C ASP A 247 -14.34 -9.42 0.69
N PHE A 248 -14.47 -8.53 1.67
CA PHE A 248 -13.57 -7.40 1.84
C PHE A 248 -13.14 -7.27 3.30
N LEU A 249 -11.84 -7.24 3.54
CA LEU A 249 -11.23 -7.11 4.89
C LEU A 249 -11.71 -8.18 5.89
N GLY A 250 -11.98 -9.40 5.39
CA GLY A 250 -12.45 -10.52 6.21
C GLY A 250 -13.92 -10.46 6.59
N GLN A 251 -14.69 -9.59 5.97
CA GLN A 251 -16.14 -9.50 6.10
C GLN A 251 -16.79 -9.84 4.76
N ASN A 252 -17.90 -10.58 4.79
CA ASN A 252 -18.76 -10.78 3.64
C ASN A 252 -19.73 -9.59 3.55
N VAL A 253 -19.70 -8.90 2.41
CA VAL A 253 -20.47 -7.68 2.13
C VAL A 253 -21.56 -7.96 1.11
#